data_524b84bedbdaa772ed7b4c2eb82f6da5
#
_entry.id   524b84bedbdaa772ed7b4c2eb82f6da5
#
_cell.length_a   1.000
_cell.length_b   1.000
_cell.length_c   1.000
_cell.angle_alpha   90.00
_cell.angle_beta   90.00
_cell.angle_gamma   90.00
#
_symmetry.space_group_name_H-M   'P 1'
#
loop_
_entity.id
_entity.type
_entity.pdbx_description
1 polymer ?
#
loop_
_entity_poly.entity_id
_entity_poly.type
_entity_poly.pdbx_seq_one_letter_code
_entity_poly.pdbx_strand_id
1 'polypeptide(L)'
;MGEDGAGSDHPTPARCADPPPQGEGGCSVFADRIVATARGWIGTPYRHQASRKGVGCDCLGLVRGVWREVYGVEPELPPAYQPDWAERCGEDRLRDASRRHFGAELRAEEMRPGDLLLFCWRPDLPAKHAGILSAPDRFIHAYEQAAVIDSALVSSWRRRIAGIFRFPEKG
;
A
#
# COMPACT_ATOMS: atom_id res chain seq x y z
N MET A 1 -50.38 -29.79 56.08
CA MET A 1 -50.34 -28.33 56.24
C MET A 1 -49.02 -27.96 55.66
N GLY A 2 -48.96 -27.54 54.41
CA GLY A 2 -49.23 -26.23 53.81
C GLY A 2 -47.88 -25.56 53.70
N GLU A 3 -47.42 -24.90 52.74
CA GLU A 3 -47.97 -24.15 51.62
C GLU A 3 -46.88 -23.87 50.56
N ASP A 4 -47.34 -23.69 49.39
CA ASP A 4 -46.63 -23.38 48.16
C ASP A 4 -45.95 -22.00 48.20
N GLY A 5 -44.75 -21.92 47.64
CA GLY A 5 -44.04 -20.69 47.34
C GLY A 5 -43.60 -20.61 45.90
N ALA A 6 -44.46 -20.09 45.05
CA ALA A 6 -44.17 -19.88 43.65
C ALA A 6 -43.06 -18.83 43.44
N GLY A 7 -41.95 -19.24 42.90
CA GLY A 7 -40.88 -18.34 42.40
C GLY A 7 -41.23 -17.85 40.97
N SER A 8 -41.53 -16.59 40.83
CA SER A 8 -41.79 -15.91 39.58
C SER A 8 -40.48 -15.74 38.77
N ASP A 9 -40.38 -16.50 37.73
CA ASP A 9 -39.35 -16.31 36.69
C ASP A 9 -39.68 -15.06 35.89
N HIS A 10 -38.91 -13.99 36.08
CA HIS A 10 -38.95 -12.84 35.20
C HIS A 10 -37.88 -13.03 34.10
N PRO A 11 -38.27 -13.05 32.84
CA PRO A 11 -37.31 -13.09 31.74
C PRO A 11 -36.56 -11.75 31.67
N THR A 12 -35.25 -11.82 31.76
CA THR A 12 -34.32 -10.71 31.57
C THR A 12 -34.50 -10.22 30.12
N PRO A 13 -34.70 -8.91 29.84
CA PRO A 13 -34.76 -8.41 28.49
C PRO A 13 -33.42 -8.60 27.79
N ALA A 14 -33.49 -9.19 26.58
CA ALA A 14 -32.34 -9.32 25.70
C ALA A 14 -31.72 -7.95 25.47
N ARG A 15 -30.42 -7.80 25.77
CA ARG A 15 -29.64 -6.63 25.37
C ARG A 15 -29.68 -6.56 23.85
N CYS A 16 -30.22 -5.47 23.33
CA CYS A 16 -30.03 -5.09 21.94
C CYS A 16 -28.53 -4.99 21.70
N ALA A 17 -28.05 -5.76 20.75
CA ALA A 17 -26.67 -5.62 20.26
C ALA A 17 -26.52 -4.21 19.68
N ASP A 18 -25.53 -3.48 20.14
CA ASP A 18 -25.17 -2.19 19.56
C ASP A 18 -24.82 -2.40 18.08
N PRO A 19 -25.31 -1.52 17.19
CA PRO A 19 -24.93 -1.60 15.78
C PRO A 19 -23.42 -1.38 15.67
N PRO A 20 -22.74 -2.07 14.72
CA PRO A 20 -21.31 -1.86 14.51
C PRO A 20 -21.03 -0.39 14.16
N PRO A 21 -19.87 0.15 14.55
CA PRO A 21 -19.53 1.54 14.27
C PRO A 21 -19.52 1.78 12.75
N GLN A 22 -20.41 2.65 12.30
CA GLN A 22 -20.47 3.10 10.93
C GLN A 22 -19.40 4.18 10.70
N GLY A 23 -18.23 3.81 10.20
CA GLY A 23 -17.16 4.77 9.94
C GLY A 23 -15.94 4.24 9.19
N GLU A 24 -15.75 2.93 9.12
CA GLU A 24 -14.54 2.34 8.52
C GLU A 24 -14.71 1.85 7.06
N GLY A 25 -15.91 1.89 6.50
CA GLY A 25 -16.20 1.29 5.20
C GLY A 25 -15.53 1.98 4.00
N GLY A 26 -15.41 3.30 4.00
CA GLY A 26 -14.87 4.05 2.86
C GLY A 26 -13.37 3.88 2.67
N CYS A 27 -12.62 3.92 3.76
CA CYS A 27 -11.15 3.79 3.76
C CYS A 27 -10.69 2.38 3.32
N SER A 28 -11.43 1.34 3.67
CA SER A 28 -11.15 -0.05 3.26
C SER A 28 -11.40 -0.24 1.77
N VAL A 29 -12.52 0.21 1.24
CA VAL A 29 -12.89 0.04 -0.19
C VAL A 29 -11.87 0.70 -1.13
N PHE A 30 -11.36 1.88 -0.77
CA PHE A 30 -10.35 2.55 -1.59
C PHE A 30 -9.00 1.81 -1.55
N ALA A 31 -8.55 1.38 -0.38
CA ALA A 31 -7.35 0.58 -0.23
C ALA A 31 -7.46 -0.75 -1.01
N ASP A 32 -8.61 -1.43 -0.94
CA ASP A 32 -8.88 -2.65 -1.70
C ASP A 32 -8.80 -2.42 -3.21
N ARG A 33 -9.27 -1.26 -3.69
CA ARG A 33 -9.16 -0.86 -5.09
C ARG A 33 -7.70 -0.69 -5.52
N ILE A 34 -6.85 -0.04 -4.69
CA ILE A 34 -5.41 0.08 -4.94
C ILE A 34 -4.77 -1.30 -5.06
N VAL A 35 -5.03 -2.18 -4.09
CA VAL A 35 -4.47 -3.55 -4.08
C VAL A 35 -4.94 -4.35 -5.29
N ALA A 36 -6.23 -4.31 -5.62
CA ALA A 36 -6.79 -5.00 -6.78
C ALA A 36 -6.15 -4.51 -8.09
N THR A 37 -5.98 -3.19 -8.23
CA THR A 37 -5.32 -2.58 -9.38
C THR A 37 -3.86 -3.06 -9.47
N ALA A 38 -3.11 -3.01 -8.37
CA ALA A 38 -1.71 -3.47 -8.34
C ALA A 38 -1.59 -4.96 -8.67
N ARG A 39 -2.49 -5.81 -8.15
CA ARG A 39 -2.55 -7.24 -8.49
C ARG A 39 -2.75 -7.48 -9.99
N GLY A 40 -3.52 -6.64 -10.65
CA GLY A 40 -3.70 -6.70 -12.10
C GLY A 40 -2.42 -6.48 -12.91
N TRP A 41 -1.33 -5.99 -12.30
CA TRP A 41 -0.01 -5.81 -12.93
C TRP A 41 0.91 -7.03 -12.77
N ILE A 42 0.58 -7.98 -11.89
CA ILE A 42 1.41 -9.19 -11.67
C ILE A 42 1.63 -9.90 -13.01
N GLY A 43 2.88 -10.30 -13.26
CA GLY A 43 3.31 -10.90 -14.53
C GLY A 43 3.76 -9.88 -15.59
N THR A 44 3.56 -8.57 -15.39
CA THR A 44 4.13 -7.56 -16.30
C THR A 44 5.65 -7.63 -16.24
N PRO A 45 6.36 -7.84 -17.38
CA PRO A 45 7.81 -7.96 -17.41
C PRO A 45 8.52 -6.73 -16.86
N TYR A 46 9.67 -6.92 -16.20
CA TYR A 46 10.51 -5.79 -15.80
C TYR A 46 11.11 -5.10 -17.05
N ARG A 47 10.89 -3.80 -17.15
CA ARG A 47 11.53 -2.93 -18.15
C ARG A 47 11.82 -1.57 -17.54
N HIS A 48 13.10 -1.21 -17.49
CA HIS A 48 13.55 0.08 -16.95
C HIS A 48 12.83 1.25 -17.62
N GLN A 49 12.36 2.22 -16.81
CA GLN A 49 11.59 3.41 -17.20
C GLN A 49 10.24 3.16 -17.88
N ALA A 50 9.85 1.92 -18.10
CA ALA A 50 8.55 1.62 -18.69
C ALA A 50 7.42 1.67 -17.65
N SER A 51 6.20 1.97 -18.09
CA SER A 51 4.98 1.97 -17.28
C SER A 51 3.78 1.55 -18.13
N ARG A 52 3.83 0.33 -18.70
CA ARG A 52 2.76 -0.23 -19.53
C ARG A 52 2.41 -1.65 -19.08
N LYS A 53 1.21 -1.81 -18.56
CA LYS A 53 0.68 -3.09 -18.05
C LYS A 53 0.77 -4.19 -19.12
N GLY A 54 1.27 -5.37 -18.73
CA GLY A 54 1.45 -6.52 -19.62
C GLY A 54 2.60 -6.40 -20.62
N VAL A 55 3.19 -5.22 -20.79
CA VAL A 55 4.29 -4.97 -21.75
C VAL A 55 5.62 -4.75 -21.06
N GLY A 56 5.63 -3.93 -20.01
CA GLY A 56 6.81 -3.68 -19.20
C GLY A 56 6.66 -2.53 -18.23
N CYS A 57 7.26 -2.68 -17.07
CA CYS A 57 7.41 -1.60 -16.08
C CYS A 57 8.61 -1.87 -15.18
N ASP A 58 9.15 -0.80 -14.58
CA ASP A 58 9.99 -0.89 -13.40
C ASP A 58 9.18 -0.56 -12.13
N CYS A 59 9.84 -0.46 -10.98
CA CYS A 59 9.15 -0.22 -9.72
C CYS A 59 8.39 1.11 -9.69
N LEU A 60 8.97 2.19 -10.21
CA LEU A 60 8.30 3.48 -10.35
C LEU A 60 7.19 3.41 -11.41
N GLY A 61 7.44 2.72 -12.52
CA GLY A 61 6.47 2.49 -13.58
C GLY A 61 5.23 1.74 -13.12
N LEU A 62 5.37 0.80 -12.20
CA LEU A 62 4.26 0.12 -11.54
C LEU A 62 3.41 1.12 -10.73
N VAL A 63 4.05 1.92 -9.86
CA VAL A 63 3.34 2.91 -9.02
C VAL A 63 2.59 3.93 -9.90
N ARG A 64 3.25 4.45 -10.95
CA ARG A 64 2.63 5.36 -11.94
C ARG A 64 1.46 4.70 -12.67
N GLY A 65 1.60 3.45 -13.05
CA GLY A 65 0.55 2.69 -13.71
C GLY A 65 -0.68 2.48 -12.83
N VAL A 66 -0.49 2.08 -11.58
CA VAL A 66 -1.57 1.98 -10.59
C VAL A 66 -2.22 3.35 -10.35
N TRP A 67 -1.42 4.40 -10.19
CA TRP A 67 -1.93 5.77 -10.05
C TRP A 67 -2.82 6.16 -11.24
N ARG A 68 -2.36 5.95 -12.46
CA ARG A 68 -3.11 6.28 -13.69
C ARG A 68 -4.42 5.50 -13.80
N GLU A 69 -4.43 4.21 -13.42
CA GLU A 69 -5.67 3.41 -13.44
C GLU A 69 -6.67 3.85 -12.36
N VAL A 70 -6.20 4.35 -11.23
CA VAL A 70 -7.05 4.80 -10.12
C VAL A 70 -7.56 6.22 -10.32
N TYR A 71 -6.73 7.13 -10.81
CA TYR A 71 -7.06 8.56 -10.88
C TYR A 71 -7.30 9.09 -12.30
N GLY A 72 -7.04 8.29 -13.34
CA GLY A 72 -7.23 8.66 -14.74
C GLY A 72 -6.06 9.44 -15.35
N VAL A 73 -5.17 10.03 -14.56
CA VAL A 73 -4.05 10.87 -15.00
C VAL A 73 -2.85 10.67 -14.07
N GLU A 74 -1.64 10.75 -14.63
CA GLU A 74 -0.41 10.76 -13.82
C GLU A 74 -0.17 12.16 -13.24
N PRO A 75 0.33 12.27 -12.00
CA PRO A 75 0.58 13.56 -11.37
C PRO A 75 1.75 14.30 -12.01
N GLU A 76 2.80 13.58 -12.42
CA GLU A 76 3.95 14.09 -13.17
C GLU A 76 4.60 12.97 -13.99
N LEU A 77 5.30 13.33 -15.04
CA LEU A 77 6.18 12.42 -15.78
C LEU A 77 7.60 12.58 -15.22
N PRO A 78 8.21 11.53 -14.68
CA PRO A 78 9.58 11.62 -14.21
C PRO A 78 10.52 11.90 -15.39
N PRO A 79 11.57 12.71 -15.21
CA PRO A 79 12.63 12.83 -16.20
C PRO A 79 13.30 11.47 -16.40
N ALA A 80 14.03 11.31 -17.51
CA ALA A 80 14.85 10.11 -17.72
C ALA A 80 15.84 9.93 -16.55
N TYR A 81 15.91 8.72 -16.02
CA TYR A 81 16.78 8.37 -14.90
C TYR A 81 17.60 7.12 -15.21
N GLN A 82 18.84 7.09 -14.73
CA GLN A 82 19.68 5.90 -14.83
C GLN A 82 19.37 4.90 -13.72
N PRO A 83 19.70 3.62 -13.84
CA PRO A 83 19.49 2.64 -12.78
C PRO A 83 20.19 3.02 -11.45
N ASP A 84 21.29 3.79 -11.52
CA ASP A 84 22.10 4.26 -10.39
C ASP A 84 21.81 5.70 -9.94
N TRP A 85 20.71 6.31 -10.42
CA TRP A 85 20.40 7.73 -10.19
C TRP A 85 20.35 8.15 -8.71
N ALA A 86 19.85 7.28 -7.85
CA ALA A 86 19.74 7.55 -6.41
C ALA A 86 21.11 7.64 -5.72
N GLU A 87 22.10 6.90 -6.22
CA GLU A 87 23.46 6.87 -5.63
C GLU A 87 24.30 8.06 -6.06
N ARG A 88 24.00 8.64 -7.23
CA ARG A 88 24.83 9.72 -7.82
C ARG A 88 24.47 11.13 -7.32
N CYS A 89 23.23 11.36 -6.92
CA CYS A 89 22.74 12.72 -6.64
C CYS A 89 22.66 13.05 -5.14
N GLY A 90 22.72 12.05 -4.25
CA GLY A 90 22.58 12.27 -2.80
C GLY A 90 21.19 12.79 -2.36
N GLU A 91 20.29 13.05 -3.32
CA GLU A 91 18.93 13.53 -3.09
C GLU A 91 17.97 12.36 -3.08
N ASP A 92 17.05 12.33 -2.11
CA ASP A 92 16.00 11.30 -2.05
C ASP A 92 14.78 11.69 -2.90
N ARG A 93 15.02 11.79 -4.22
CA ARG A 93 14.01 12.25 -5.19
C ARG A 93 12.74 11.42 -5.17
N LEU A 94 12.84 10.11 -4.92
CA LEU A 94 11.68 9.23 -4.88
C LEU A 94 10.82 9.54 -3.65
N ARG A 95 11.45 9.76 -2.50
CA ARG A 95 10.77 10.13 -1.26
C ARG A 95 10.18 11.54 -1.34
N ASP A 96 10.90 12.48 -1.96
CA ASP A 96 10.41 13.85 -2.15
C ASP A 96 9.23 13.91 -3.12
N ALA A 97 9.27 13.15 -4.23
CA ALA A 97 8.12 13.00 -5.12
C ALA A 97 6.93 12.34 -4.40
N SER A 98 7.20 11.33 -3.57
CA SER A 98 6.15 10.70 -2.77
C SER A 98 5.51 11.69 -1.80
N ARG A 99 6.28 12.52 -1.11
CA ARG A 99 5.73 13.58 -0.23
C ARG A 99 4.86 14.58 -1.00
N ARG A 100 5.27 14.97 -2.23
CA ARG A 100 4.49 15.92 -3.05
C ARG A 100 3.14 15.34 -3.48
N HIS A 101 3.10 14.06 -3.86
CA HIS A 101 1.92 13.47 -4.49
C HIS A 101 1.05 12.65 -3.54
N PHE A 102 1.64 12.01 -2.54
CA PHE A 102 0.92 11.17 -1.57
C PHE A 102 0.67 11.90 -0.24
N GLY A 103 1.37 12.99 0.03
CA GLY A 103 1.25 13.76 1.28
C GLY A 103 2.18 13.28 2.37
N ALA A 104 1.72 13.35 3.63
CA ALA A 104 2.53 13.05 4.80
C ALA A 104 2.99 11.58 4.81
N GLU A 105 4.24 11.40 5.21
CA GLU A 105 4.81 10.08 5.45
C GLU A 105 4.20 9.45 6.71
N LEU A 106 3.82 8.18 6.61
CA LEU A 106 3.19 7.43 7.69
C LEU A 106 4.24 6.76 8.58
N ARG A 107 3.85 6.51 9.83
CA ARG A 107 4.63 5.68 10.75
C ARG A 107 4.39 4.20 10.44
N ALA A 108 5.29 3.34 10.87
CA ALA A 108 5.21 1.90 10.61
C ALA A 108 3.92 1.25 11.17
N GLU A 109 3.40 1.78 12.29
CA GLU A 109 2.19 1.30 12.95
C GLU A 109 0.91 1.65 12.17
N GLU A 110 0.98 2.65 11.29
CA GLU A 110 -0.14 3.11 10.46
C GLU A 110 -0.23 2.38 9.12
N MET A 111 0.78 1.54 8.82
CA MET A 111 0.90 0.81 7.56
C MET A 111 -0.24 -0.19 7.39
N ARG A 112 -0.90 -0.14 6.23
CA ARG A 112 -2.00 -1.03 5.86
C ARG A 112 -1.97 -1.39 4.36
N PRO A 113 -2.63 -2.49 3.94
CA PRO A 113 -2.74 -2.81 2.51
C PRO A 113 -3.22 -1.62 1.68
N GLY A 114 -2.64 -1.45 0.50
CA GLY A 114 -2.83 -0.30 -0.38
C GLY A 114 -1.79 0.81 -0.21
N ASP A 115 -0.99 0.82 0.86
CA ASP A 115 0.05 1.83 1.03
C ASP A 115 1.26 1.60 0.12
N LEU A 116 1.88 2.68 -0.33
CA LEU A 116 3.15 2.71 -1.04
C LEU A 116 4.29 2.52 -0.05
N LEU A 117 5.17 1.58 -0.32
CA LEU A 117 6.40 1.35 0.42
C LEU A 117 7.60 1.78 -0.43
N LEU A 118 8.47 2.58 0.14
CA LEU A 118 9.78 2.91 -0.43
C LEU A 118 10.86 2.14 0.31
N PHE A 119 11.88 1.69 -0.43
CA PHE A 119 12.96 0.90 0.12
C PHE A 119 14.32 1.50 -0.24
N CYS A 120 15.25 1.48 0.72
CA CYS A 120 16.67 1.77 0.53
C CYS A 120 17.49 0.48 0.72
N TRP A 121 18.67 0.43 0.10
CA TRP A 121 19.55 -0.73 0.30
C TRP A 121 20.33 -0.64 1.61
N ARG A 122 20.63 0.57 2.06
CA ARG A 122 21.24 0.89 3.35
C ARG A 122 20.56 2.12 3.95
N PRO A 123 20.52 2.26 5.29
CA PRO A 123 19.80 3.36 5.96
C PRO A 123 20.27 4.78 5.58
N ASP A 124 21.52 4.90 5.16
CA ASP A 124 22.20 6.13 4.77
C ASP A 124 22.02 6.50 3.28
N LEU A 125 21.37 5.63 2.50
CA LEU A 125 21.16 5.85 1.08
C LEU A 125 19.70 6.27 0.77
N PRO A 126 19.52 7.08 -0.29
CA PRO A 126 18.19 7.40 -0.79
C PRO A 126 17.35 6.17 -1.13
N ALA A 127 16.03 6.34 -1.08
CA ALA A 127 15.10 5.31 -1.54
C ALA A 127 15.31 5.02 -3.03
N LYS A 128 15.42 3.74 -3.39
CA LYS A 128 15.73 3.29 -4.75
C LYS A 128 14.72 2.30 -5.32
N HIS A 129 13.83 1.78 -4.50
CA HIS A 129 12.85 0.81 -4.89
C HIS A 129 11.48 1.13 -4.28
N ALA A 130 10.42 0.74 -4.97
CA ALA A 130 9.05 0.98 -4.53
C ALA A 130 8.19 -0.27 -4.72
N GLY A 131 7.18 -0.41 -3.87
CA GLY A 131 6.16 -1.45 -3.97
C GLY A 131 4.88 -1.04 -3.27
N ILE A 132 3.82 -1.78 -3.48
CA ILE A 132 2.50 -1.54 -2.88
C ILE A 132 2.18 -2.69 -1.95
N LEU A 133 1.88 -2.38 -0.69
CA LEU A 133 1.52 -3.38 0.31
C LEU A 133 0.21 -4.07 -0.11
N SER A 134 0.22 -5.39 -0.27
CA SER A 134 -0.93 -6.19 -0.70
C SER A 134 -1.62 -6.93 0.44
N ALA A 135 -0.88 -7.17 1.52
CA ALA A 135 -1.32 -7.76 2.79
C ALA A 135 -0.37 -7.32 3.90
N PRO A 136 -0.66 -7.54 5.20
CA PRO A 136 0.23 -7.11 6.30
C PRO A 136 1.67 -7.61 6.20
N ASP A 137 1.88 -8.70 5.48
CA ASP A 137 3.18 -9.37 5.30
C ASP A 137 3.58 -9.58 3.84
N ARG A 138 2.92 -8.91 2.88
CA ARG A 138 3.18 -9.05 1.44
C ARG A 138 3.13 -7.71 0.72
N PHE A 139 3.89 -7.59 -0.38
CA PHE A 139 3.89 -6.40 -1.21
C PHE A 139 4.10 -6.73 -2.69
N ILE A 140 3.47 -5.98 -3.56
CA ILE A 140 3.57 -6.10 -5.02
C ILE A 140 4.63 -5.11 -5.51
N HIS A 141 5.61 -5.60 -6.25
CA HIS A 141 6.66 -4.76 -6.82
C HIS A 141 7.19 -5.32 -8.15
N ALA A 142 7.77 -4.47 -8.98
CA ALA A 142 8.48 -4.90 -10.16
C ALA A 142 9.87 -5.39 -9.77
N TYR A 143 10.07 -6.71 -9.82
CA TYR A 143 11.34 -7.34 -9.48
C TYR A 143 12.29 -7.29 -10.68
N GLU A 144 13.47 -6.71 -10.47
CA GLU A 144 14.48 -6.59 -11.52
C GLU A 144 14.83 -7.96 -12.11
N GLN A 145 15.03 -8.01 -13.42
CA GLN A 145 15.30 -9.23 -14.21
C GLN A 145 14.17 -10.27 -14.26
N ALA A 146 12.99 -9.96 -13.76
CA ALA A 146 11.84 -10.83 -13.79
C ALA A 146 10.58 -10.07 -14.23
N ALA A 147 9.64 -9.88 -13.34
CA ALA A 147 8.34 -9.28 -13.59
C ALA A 147 7.80 -8.60 -12.33
N VAL A 148 6.60 -8.04 -12.43
CA VAL A 148 5.82 -7.67 -11.27
C VAL A 148 5.38 -8.93 -10.53
N ILE A 149 5.71 -9.01 -9.25
CA ILE A 149 5.40 -10.14 -8.38
C ILE A 149 4.84 -9.67 -7.04
N ASP A 150 4.14 -10.56 -6.35
CA ASP A 150 3.69 -10.38 -4.97
C ASP A 150 4.64 -11.16 -4.05
N SER A 151 5.47 -10.44 -3.30
CA SER A 151 6.54 -11.00 -2.47
C SER A 151 6.19 -10.94 -0.99
N ALA A 152 6.74 -11.88 -0.20
CA ALA A 152 6.68 -11.78 1.25
C ALA A 152 7.51 -10.59 1.77
N LEU A 153 6.92 -9.78 2.63
CA LEU A 153 7.58 -8.66 3.32
C LEU A 153 8.34 -9.18 4.54
N VAL A 154 9.34 -10.01 4.27
CA VAL A 154 10.19 -10.62 5.31
C VAL A 154 11.04 -9.57 6.04
N SER A 155 11.65 -9.96 7.17
CA SER A 155 12.43 -9.03 8.03
C SER A 155 13.53 -8.28 7.28
N SER A 156 14.16 -8.87 6.27
CA SER A 156 15.16 -8.20 5.44
C SER A 156 14.59 -7.05 4.60
N TRP A 157 13.37 -7.19 4.08
CA TRP A 157 12.64 -6.13 3.40
C TRP A 157 12.12 -5.07 4.37
N ARG A 158 11.55 -5.50 5.51
CA ARG A 158 11.05 -4.55 6.53
C ARG A 158 12.13 -3.59 7.02
N ARG A 159 13.35 -4.08 7.26
CA ARG A 159 14.49 -3.22 7.66
C ARG A 159 14.96 -2.22 6.60
N ARG A 160 14.53 -2.39 5.36
CA ARG A 160 14.86 -1.51 4.23
C ARG A 160 13.77 -0.49 3.92
N ILE A 161 12.64 -0.52 4.62
CA ILE A 161 11.59 0.48 4.43
C ILE A 161 12.16 1.85 4.79
N ALA A 162 12.20 2.74 3.80
CA ALA A 162 12.70 4.10 3.90
C ALA A 162 11.57 5.13 4.00
N GLY A 163 10.36 4.77 3.60
CA GLY A 163 9.17 5.61 3.69
C GLY A 163 7.90 4.84 3.39
N ILE A 164 6.80 5.28 3.99
CA ILE A 164 5.46 4.71 3.82
C ILE A 164 4.51 5.84 3.49
N PHE A 165 3.72 5.68 2.42
CA PHE A 165 2.81 6.72 1.97
C PHE A 165 1.46 6.12 1.58
N ARG A 166 0.38 6.87 1.79
CA ARG A 166 -0.98 6.47 1.43
C ARG A 166 -1.42 7.13 0.13
N PHE A 167 -2.02 6.36 -0.76
CA PHE A 167 -2.69 6.91 -1.94
C PHE A 167 -3.80 7.86 -1.50
N PRO A 168 -3.83 9.12 -1.97
CA PRO A 168 -4.80 10.10 -1.54
C PRO A 168 -6.21 9.73 -2.01
N GLU A 169 -7.16 9.69 -1.10
CA GLU A 169 -8.57 9.59 -1.46
C GLU A 169 -8.99 10.95 -2.05
N LYS A 170 -9.32 10.96 -3.36
CA LYS A 170 -9.94 12.13 -3.95
C LYS A 170 -11.39 12.15 -3.50
N GLY A 171 -11.73 13.15 -2.68
CA GLY A 171 -13.11 13.47 -2.35
C GLY A 171 -13.93 13.87 -3.58
#